data_cabb48dece1277441f8a3b895379958c
#
_entry.id   cabb48dece1277441f8a3b895379958c
#
_cell.length_a   1.000
_cell.length_b   1.000
_cell.length_c   1.000
_cell.angle_alpha   90.00
_cell.angle_beta   90.00
_cell.angle_gamma   90.00
#
_symmetry.space_group_name_H-M   'P 1'
#
loop_
_entity.id
_entity.type
_entity.pdbx_description
1 polymer ?
#
loop_
_entity_poly.entity_id
_entity_poly.type
_entity_poly.pdbx_seq_one_letter_code
_entity_poly.pdbx_strand_id
1 'polypeptide(L)'
;MQEIRNIAIIAHVDHGKTTLVDRMIYQANLVRQPENLGQLILDNNDLERERGITILAKNVSVLYKGVKINIIDTPGHSDFGGEVERVLNMADGVLLLVDAFEGCMPQTRFVLQKALQMGKKPVVVINKVDKPNCRPDEVQEEVFDLMCNLNATDDQLDFTTVYGSAKQGWMSLDWKKPGTDITPLLDTILEVVPAPQVVEGTPQMLVTSLEYSPYVGRIAIGKITRGSLKTGQQVSLCKRYDVVQKQKIKQLMVFEGLGKANVDEVRCGDICAVVGIDGFEIGDTIADYENPEPLAPIAIDEPTMSMLFTINNSPFFGKDGKFVTSRHIKERLDKELEKNLALRVKPGLTADSFVVYGRGVLHLSVLIETMRREGFELQVGQPKVLDKTIGGQRCEPIEELSIEVPEQFVGAAIEISTRRKGALIHMEPRGDRTLLEFEIPTRGLMGLRSNLLTASQGEAIVAHRFKEYQPYKGEIERRSNGSLVSLETGVAVAYSMNKLLDRGRFFVEPGEEIYAGQVVGEHTREKDLNINICKTKKLTNVRAAGSDEKIVLPPAIKFSLEEALEYIQEDELVEVTPHYMRIRKILLDPLARKRNSENED
;
A
#
# COMPACT_ATOMS: atom_id res chain seq x y z
N MET A 1 -2.51 26.32 29.58
CA MET A 1 -2.95 25.22 28.68
C MET A 1 -1.78 24.94 27.77
N GLN A 2 -1.39 23.69 27.56
CA GLN A 2 -0.28 23.36 26.64
C GLN A 2 -0.75 23.67 25.22
N GLU A 3 0.03 24.46 24.48
CA GLU A 3 -0.26 24.69 23.07
C GLU A 3 0.05 23.45 22.24
N ILE A 4 -0.76 23.22 21.21
CA ILE A 4 -0.68 22.01 20.37
C ILE A 4 -0.63 22.44 18.90
N ARG A 5 0.09 21.64 18.08
CA ARG A 5 0.03 21.65 16.61
C ARG A 5 -0.13 20.24 16.12
N ASN A 6 -1.08 19.99 15.23
CA ASN A 6 -1.30 18.67 14.62
C ASN A 6 -0.92 18.75 13.15
N ILE A 7 0.12 18.04 12.74
CA ILE A 7 0.62 18.05 11.36
C ILE A 7 0.57 16.65 10.75
N ALA A 8 0.15 16.56 9.50
CA ALA A 8 0.28 15.35 8.69
C ALA A 8 1.43 15.51 7.70
N ILE A 9 2.29 14.51 7.57
CA ILE A 9 3.41 14.55 6.62
C ILE A 9 3.02 13.83 5.34
N ILE A 10 3.06 14.56 4.23
CA ILE A 10 2.80 14.09 2.88
C ILE A 10 4.12 14.01 2.13
N ALA A 11 4.46 12.86 1.57
CA ALA A 11 5.64 12.67 0.75
C ALA A 11 5.46 11.55 -0.26
N HIS A 12 6.20 11.63 -1.36
CA HIS A 12 6.39 10.46 -2.21
C HIS A 12 7.32 9.43 -1.53
N VAL A 13 7.27 8.19 -2.01
CA VAL A 13 8.22 7.13 -1.62
C VAL A 13 9.64 7.65 -1.85
N ASP A 14 10.55 7.34 -0.95
CA ASP A 14 11.97 7.74 -0.98
C ASP A 14 12.26 9.25 -0.89
N HIS A 15 11.30 10.16 -0.79
CA HIS A 15 11.56 11.59 -0.57
C HIS A 15 12.17 11.92 0.81
N GLY A 16 12.27 10.92 1.71
CA GLY A 16 12.93 11.04 3.00
C GLY A 16 12.02 11.35 4.17
N LYS A 17 10.73 10.99 4.08
CA LYS A 17 9.72 11.21 5.12
C LYS A 17 10.13 10.64 6.48
N THR A 18 10.42 9.35 6.55
CA THR A 18 10.83 8.66 7.79
C THR A 18 12.11 9.26 8.35
N THR A 19 13.08 9.58 7.49
CA THR A 19 14.34 10.21 7.91
C THR A 19 14.10 11.59 8.53
N LEU A 20 13.17 12.38 7.98
CA LEU A 20 12.83 13.70 8.53
C LEU A 20 12.18 13.58 9.90
N VAL A 21 11.20 12.69 10.04
CA VAL A 21 10.49 12.48 11.32
C VAL A 21 11.46 11.97 12.38
N ASP A 22 12.33 11.03 12.07
CA ASP A 22 13.37 10.57 12.97
C ASP A 22 14.25 11.72 13.44
N ARG A 23 14.65 12.63 12.54
CA ARG A 23 15.43 13.81 12.92
C ARG A 23 14.66 14.76 13.83
N MET A 24 13.36 14.97 13.59
CA MET A 24 12.51 15.78 14.47
C MET A 24 12.45 15.21 15.88
N ILE A 25 12.34 13.89 16.00
CA ILE A 25 12.32 13.18 17.29
C ILE A 25 13.68 13.31 18.01
N TYR A 26 14.78 13.15 17.30
CA TYR A 26 16.14 13.25 17.88
C TYR A 26 16.45 14.64 18.38
N GLN A 27 16.21 15.67 17.59
CA GLN A 27 16.55 17.04 17.96
C GLN A 27 15.64 17.62 19.02
N ALA A 28 14.43 17.06 19.19
CA ALA A 28 13.56 17.37 20.35
C ALA A 28 14.01 16.72 21.67
N ASN A 29 15.20 16.12 21.72
CA ASN A 29 15.79 15.44 22.90
C ASN A 29 14.98 14.26 23.48
N LEU A 30 14.09 13.65 22.70
CA LEU A 30 13.25 12.54 23.15
C LEU A 30 14.00 11.19 23.20
N VAL A 31 15.10 11.08 22.47
CA VAL A 31 15.96 9.88 22.46
C VAL A 31 17.41 10.30 22.67
N ARG A 32 18.09 9.75 23.67
CA ARG A 32 19.55 9.92 23.86
C ARG A 32 20.26 9.30 22.66
N GLN A 33 21.33 9.98 22.20
CA GLN A 33 22.11 9.67 20.99
C GLN A 33 22.16 8.15 20.68
N PRO A 34 21.71 7.70 19.53
CA PRO A 34 21.86 6.32 19.14
C PRO A 34 23.27 6.09 18.63
N GLU A 35 23.94 5.09 19.15
CA GLU A 35 25.17 4.53 18.58
C GLU A 35 24.95 3.92 17.18
N ASN A 36 23.69 3.85 16.71
CA ASN A 36 23.26 3.31 15.43
C ASN A 36 22.43 4.34 14.62
N LEU A 37 23.08 5.32 14.04
CA LEU A 37 22.53 6.24 13.03
C LEU A 37 22.23 5.52 11.70
N GLY A 38 21.39 4.52 11.68
CA GLY A 38 21.05 3.76 10.47
C GLY A 38 19.79 2.92 10.55
N GLN A 39 19.21 2.78 11.74
CA GLN A 39 17.92 2.10 11.89
C GLN A 39 16.82 3.16 11.92
N LEU A 40 15.96 3.17 10.90
CA LEU A 40 14.76 4.00 10.85
C LEU A 40 13.82 3.57 11.99
N ILE A 41 13.64 4.47 12.97
CA ILE A 41 12.93 4.14 14.23
C ILE A 41 11.43 3.98 13.97
N LEU A 42 10.87 4.72 13.02
CA LEU A 42 9.46 4.64 12.68
C LEU A 42 9.10 3.40 11.88
N ASP A 43 9.97 2.90 11.01
CA ASP A 43 9.67 1.72 10.19
C ASP A 43 9.93 0.43 10.95
N ASN A 44 9.08 0.12 11.93
CA ASN A 44 9.17 -1.10 12.74
C ASN A 44 8.67 -2.35 11.99
N ASN A 45 8.05 -2.20 10.83
CA ASN A 45 7.58 -3.31 10.01
C ASN A 45 8.62 -3.62 8.92
N ASP A 46 9.10 -4.86 8.87
CA ASP A 46 10.09 -5.30 7.88
C ASP A 46 9.59 -5.11 6.44
N LEU A 47 8.27 -5.24 6.21
CA LEU A 47 7.66 -5.00 4.89
C LEU A 47 7.71 -3.53 4.48
N GLU A 48 7.53 -2.59 5.41
CA GLU A 48 7.67 -1.15 5.15
C GLU A 48 9.11 -0.82 4.76
N ARG A 49 10.09 -1.38 5.49
CA ARG A 49 11.52 -1.19 5.19
C ARG A 49 11.94 -1.76 3.84
N GLU A 50 11.51 -2.99 3.53
CA GLU A 50 11.86 -3.66 2.28
C GLU A 50 11.25 -2.98 1.05
N ARG A 51 10.04 -2.44 1.21
CA ARG A 51 9.30 -1.80 0.12
C ARG A 51 9.52 -0.29 0.03
N GLY A 52 10.13 0.31 1.05
CA GLY A 52 10.32 1.76 1.15
C GLY A 52 9.03 2.56 1.27
N ILE A 53 7.90 1.92 1.65
CA ILE A 53 6.58 2.56 1.73
C ILE A 53 6.02 2.51 3.16
N THR A 54 5.33 3.56 3.57
CA THR A 54 4.51 3.54 4.80
C THR A 54 3.20 2.83 4.49
N ILE A 55 2.91 1.76 5.23
CA ILE A 55 1.68 0.96 5.11
C ILE A 55 0.64 1.44 6.13
N LEU A 56 1.07 1.64 7.38
CA LEU A 56 0.21 2.06 8.49
C LEU A 56 0.57 3.47 8.95
N ALA A 57 -0.44 4.31 9.13
CA ALA A 57 -0.27 5.62 9.74
C ALA A 57 0.22 5.49 11.19
N LYS A 58 1.21 6.29 11.56
CA LYS A 58 1.80 6.33 12.91
C LYS A 58 1.68 7.73 13.49
N ASN A 59 1.40 7.79 14.79
CA ASN A 59 1.33 9.05 15.52
C ASN A 59 2.54 9.16 16.44
N VAL A 60 3.20 10.30 16.37
CA VAL A 60 4.37 10.64 17.18
C VAL A 60 4.15 12.05 17.72
N SER A 61 4.70 12.40 18.87
CA SER A 61 4.69 13.77 19.33
C SER A 61 6.06 14.24 19.77
N VAL A 62 6.35 15.50 19.52
CA VAL A 62 7.57 16.16 19.98
C VAL A 62 7.20 17.43 20.76
N LEU A 63 7.99 17.73 21.79
CA LEU A 63 7.83 18.96 22.55
C LEU A 63 8.90 19.95 22.12
N TYR A 64 8.47 21.10 21.56
CA TYR A 64 9.37 22.15 21.11
C TYR A 64 8.90 23.53 21.61
N LYS A 65 9.79 24.27 22.28
CA LYS A 65 9.48 25.58 22.89
C LYS A 65 8.21 25.60 23.75
N GLY A 66 7.90 24.49 24.44
CA GLY A 66 6.70 24.35 25.26
C GLY A 66 5.41 24.01 24.49
N VAL A 67 5.47 23.94 23.17
CA VAL A 67 4.36 23.52 22.30
C VAL A 67 4.49 22.03 21.98
N LYS A 68 3.39 21.29 22.08
CA LYS A 68 3.30 19.88 21.66
C LYS A 68 2.98 19.82 20.18
N ILE A 69 3.87 19.23 19.39
CA ILE A 69 3.67 19.00 17.96
C ILE A 69 3.35 17.52 17.77
N ASN A 70 2.10 17.21 17.46
CA ASN A 70 1.69 15.87 17.04
C ASN A 70 1.98 15.71 15.55
N ILE A 71 2.76 14.69 15.21
CA ILE A 71 3.18 14.36 13.86
C ILE A 71 2.46 13.07 13.46
N ILE A 72 1.69 13.13 12.38
CA ILE A 72 0.95 11.99 11.86
C ILE A 72 1.61 11.56 10.55
N ASP A 73 2.21 10.39 10.55
CA ASP A 73 2.83 9.81 9.36
C ASP A 73 1.75 9.24 8.44
N THR A 74 1.73 9.66 7.17
CA THR A 74 0.69 9.27 6.21
C THR A 74 1.20 8.23 5.21
N PRO A 75 0.39 7.20 4.87
CA PRO A 75 0.69 6.36 3.72
C PRO A 75 0.73 7.17 2.43
N GLY A 76 1.68 6.86 1.55
CA GLY A 76 1.84 7.56 0.26
C GLY A 76 1.13 6.90 -0.91
N HIS A 77 0.74 5.63 -0.80
CA HIS A 77 0.18 4.86 -1.91
C HIS A 77 -1.34 4.98 -2.01
N SER A 78 -1.86 5.03 -3.24
CA SER A 78 -3.30 5.18 -3.55
C SER A 78 -4.18 4.07 -2.96
N ASP A 79 -3.68 2.84 -2.83
CA ASP A 79 -4.40 1.72 -2.22
C ASP A 79 -4.75 1.96 -0.74
N PHE A 80 -4.08 2.91 -0.09
CA PHE A 80 -4.31 3.33 1.29
C PHE A 80 -5.03 4.69 1.39
N GLY A 81 -5.66 5.16 0.32
CA GLY A 81 -6.30 6.49 0.24
C GLY A 81 -7.30 6.81 1.36
N GLY A 82 -8.05 5.83 1.84
CA GLY A 82 -8.96 6.05 2.97
C GLY A 82 -8.25 6.23 4.32
N GLU A 83 -7.01 5.77 4.45
CA GLU A 83 -6.19 6.07 5.62
C GLU A 83 -5.69 7.49 5.58
N VAL A 84 -5.37 7.98 4.38
CA VAL A 84 -4.95 9.37 4.15
C VAL A 84 -6.05 10.34 4.60
N GLU A 85 -7.30 10.15 4.17
CA GLU A 85 -8.41 11.02 4.58
C GLU A 85 -8.63 11.04 6.09
N ARG A 86 -8.50 9.88 6.75
CA ARG A 86 -8.63 9.77 8.21
C ARG A 86 -7.53 10.51 8.94
N VAL A 87 -6.29 10.38 8.48
CA VAL A 87 -5.14 11.07 9.03
C VAL A 87 -5.29 12.59 8.87
N LEU A 88 -5.68 13.05 7.69
CA LEU A 88 -5.89 14.47 7.40
C LEU A 88 -7.01 15.09 8.27
N ASN A 89 -8.00 14.31 8.69
CA ASN A 89 -9.03 14.78 9.65
C ASN A 89 -8.46 15.11 11.04
N MET A 90 -7.38 14.46 11.46
CA MET A 90 -6.73 14.77 12.74
C MET A 90 -5.78 15.98 12.65
N ALA A 91 -5.24 16.25 11.47
CA ALA A 91 -4.26 17.31 11.26
C ALA A 91 -4.90 18.71 11.15
N ASP A 92 -4.17 19.73 11.59
CA ASP A 92 -4.53 21.15 11.42
C ASP A 92 -3.75 21.79 10.27
N GLY A 93 -2.59 21.23 9.91
CA GLY A 93 -1.80 21.59 8.75
C GLY A 93 -1.10 20.40 8.15
N VAL A 94 -0.48 20.59 6.98
CA VAL A 94 0.24 19.54 6.27
C VAL A 94 1.66 19.95 5.96
N LEU A 95 2.59 19.00 6.08
CA LEU A 95 3.97 19.14 5.69
C LEU A 95 4.17 18.39 4.36
N LEU A 96 4.36 19.13 3.27
CA LEU A 96 4.61 18.57 1.95
C LEU A 96 6.11 18.41 1.73
N LEU A 97 6.60 17.18 1.74
CA LEU A 97 8.01 16.87 1.55
C LEU A 97 8.28 16.46 0.10
N VAL A 98 9.18 17.19 -0.57
CA VAL A 98 9.55 16.99 -1.98
C VAL A 98 11.05 16.82 -2.09
N ASP A 99 11.52 15.89 -2.93
CA ASP A 99 12.94 15.73 -3.25
C ASP A 99 13.39 16.86 -4.19
N ALA A 100 14.49 17.53 -3.86
CA ALA A 100 15.05 18.63 -4.64
C ALA A 100 15.51 18.26 -6.06
N PHE A 101 15.66 16.97 -6.36
CA PHE A 101 16.04 16.48 -7.68
C PHE A 101 14.83 15.93 -8.46
N GLU A 102 14.02 15.09 -7.82
CA GLU A 102 12.88 14.40 -8.47
C GLU A 102 11.68 15.33 -8.68
N GLY A 103 11.46 16.30 -7.78
CA GLY A 103 10.34 17.23 -7.88
C GLY A 103 9.01 16.62 -7.44
N CYS A 104 7.90 17.15 -7.98
CA CYS A 104 6.54 16.75 -7.64
C CYS A 104 6.15 15.46 -8.35
N MET A 105 6.04 14.37 -7.59
CA MET A 105 5.66 13.05 -8.10
C MET A 105 4.14 12.83 -8.10
N PRO A 106 3.59 11.99 -9.03
CA PRO A 106 2.15 11.80 -9.18
C PRO A 106 1.41 11.34 -7.92
N GLN A 107 2.03 10.52 -7.06
CA GLN A 107 1.41 10.07 -5.82
C GLN A 107 1.19 11.21 -4.81
N THR A 108 2.09 12.19 -4.78
CA THR A 108 1.98 13.38 -3.93
C THR A 108 0.74 14.20 -4.28
N ARG A 109 0.38 14.25 -5.58
CA ARG A 109 -0.77 15.00 -6.09
C ARG A 109 -2.09 14.61 -5.42
N PHE A 110 -2.34 13.30 -5.25
CA PHE A 110 -3.58 12.82 -4.62
C PHE A 110 -3.71 13.27 -3.17
N VAL A 111 -2.67 13.04 -2.37
CA VAL A 111 -2.71 13.37 -0.93
C VAL A 111 -2.79 14.88 -0.74
N LEU A 112 -2.03 15.64 -1.54
CA LEU A 112 -2.06 17.10 -1.51
C LEU A 112 -3.44 17.64 -1.91
N GLN A 113 -4.06 17.11 -2.98
CA GLN A 113 -5.41 17.52 -3.38
C GLN A 113 -6.44 17.35 -2.26
N LYS A 114 -6.40 16.21 -1.56
CA LYS A 114 -7.28 15.97 -0.41
C LYS A 114 -7.03 16.95 0.73
N ALA A 115 -5.77 17.21 1.02
CA ALA A 115 -5.41 18.20 2.06
C ALA A 115 -5.91 19.62 1.72
N LEU A 116 -5.74 20.04 0.46
CA LEU A 116 -6.22 21.36 -0.02
C LEU A 116 -7.76 21.44 0.02
N GLN A 117 -8.48 20.40 -0.43
CA GLN A 117 -9.95 20.32 -0.36
C GLN A 117 -10.48 20.40 1.07
N MET A 118 -9.73 19.89 2.05
CA MET A 118 -10.05 19.97 3.47
C MET A 118 -9.62 21.31 4.10
N GLY A 119 -9.18 22.29 3.31
CA GLY A 119 -8.74 23.60 3.78
C GLY A 119 -7.45 23.60 4.60
N LYS A 120 -6.61 22.57 4.48
CA LYS A 120 -5.34 22.51 5.22
C LYS A 120 -4.31 23.44 4.58
N LYS A 121 -3.58 24.18 5.44
CA LYS A 121 -2.47 25.02 4.99
C LYS A 121 -1.19 24.20 4.87
N PRO A 122 -0.51 24.20 3.69
CA PRO A 122 0.71 23.45 3.50
C PRO A 122 1.94 24.23 3.96
N VAL A 123 2.91 23.51 4.54
CA VAL A 123 4.32 23.91 4.66
C VAL A 123 5.10 23.03 3.72
N VAL A 124 5.85 23.62 2.79
CA VAL A 124 6.62 22.89 1.79
C VAL A 124 8.04 22.65 2.30
N VAL A 125 8.52 21.42 2.23
CA VAL A 125 9.91 21.06 2.58
C VAL A 125 10.59 20.47 1.36
N ILE A 126 11.56 21.18 0.80
CA ILE A 126 12.40 20.72 -0.30
C ILE A 126 13.64 20.05 0.30
N ASN A 127 13.63 18.73 0.28
CA ASN A 127 14.64 17.87 0.90
C ASN A 127 15.70 17.41 -0.09
N LYS A 128 16.83 16.93 0.44
CA LYS A 128 17.98 16.40 -0.31
C LYS A 128 18.69 17.45 -1.16
N VAL A 129 18.72 18.71 -0.73
CA VAL A 129 19.48 19.78 -1.38
C VAL A 129 20.99 19.59 -1.29
N ASP A 130 21.45 18.56 -0.57
CA ASP A 130 22.84 18.10 -0.52
C ASP A 130 23.27 17.28 -1.75
N LYS A 131 22.33 16.89 -2.62
CA LYS A 131 22.64 16.20 -3.87
C LYS A 131 23.25 17.17 -4.91
N PRO A 132 24.26 16.73 -5.70
CA PRO A 132 24.99 17.61 -6.64
C PRO A 132 24.09 18.14 -7.78
N ASN A 133 23.02 17.46 -8.13
CA ASN A 133 22.12 17.83 -9.23
C ASN A 133 20.77 18.33 -8.73
N CYS A 134 20.71 18.88 -7.51
CA CYS A 134 19.47 19.43 -6.98
C CYS A 134 19.09 20.71 -7.73
N ARG A 135 17.75 20.92 -7.90
CA ARG A 135 17.13 22.08 -8.56
C ARG A 135 16.03 22.71 -7.67
N PRO A 136 16.36 23.20 -6.47
CA PRO A 136 15.36 23.58 -5.47
C PRO A 136 14.43 24.71 -5.93
N ASP A 137 14.95 25.70 -6.68
CA ASP A 137 14.15 26.83 -7.18
C ASP A 137 13.11 26.35 -8.19
N GLU A 138 13.48 25.46 -9.13
CA GLU A 138 12.56 24.87 -10.11
C GLU A 138 11.51 23.98 -9.43
N VAL A 139 11.91 23.17 -8.44
CA VAL A 139 10.98 22.31 -7.68
C VAL A 139 9.97 23.14 -6.89
N GLN A 140 10.35 24.31 -6.39
CA GLN A 140 9.39 25.22 -5.76
C GLN A 140 8.35 25.73 -6.75
N GLU A 141 8.75 26.08 -7.97
CA GLU A 141 7.84 26.46 -9.05
C GLU A 141 6.92 25.31 -9.43
N GLU A 142 7.44 24.07 -9.56
CA GLU A 142 6.63 22.87 -9.81
C GLU A 142 5.56 22.63 -8.72
N VAL A 143 5.90 22.87 -7.46
CA VAL A 143 4.95 22.76 -6.33
C VAL A 143 3.87 23.83 -6.46
N PHE A 144 4.22 25.06 -6.78
CA PHE A 144 3.29 26.15 -6.98
C PHE A 144 2.32 25.85 -8.13
N ASP A 145 2.84 25.44 -9.29
CA ASP A 145 2.04 25.04 -10.45
C ASP A 145 1.11 23.87 -10.12
N LEU A 146 1.61 22.87 -9.39
CA LEU A 146 0.79 21.75 -8.94
C LEU A 146 -0.36 22.22 -8.05
N MET A 147 -0.13 23.14 -7.12
CA MET A 147 -1.19 23.67 -6.25
C MET A 147 -2.21 24.49 -7.05
N CYS A 148 -1.78 25.30 -8.01
CA CYS A 148 -2.67 26.01 -8.94
C CYS A 148 -3.56 25.01 -9.72
N ASN A 149 -2.98 23.94 -10.27
CA ASN A 149 -3.70 22.89 -10.98
C ASN A 149 -4.69 22.10 -10.09
N LEU A 150 -4.47 22.11 -8.79
CA LEU A 150 -5.35 21.47 -7.80
C LEU A 150 -6.41 22.45 -7.24
N ASN A 151 -6.53 23.65 -7.81
CA ASN A 151 -7.44 24.71 -7.38
C ASN A 151 -7.23 25.11 -5.91
N ALA A 152 -5.98 25.26 -5.49
CA ALA A 152 -5.64 25.80 -4.18
C ALA A 152 -6.16 27.26 -4.05
N THR A 153 -6.55 27.64 -2.84
CA THR A 153 -6.95 29.03 -2.54
C THR A 153 -5.73 29.93 -2.44
N ASP A 154 -5.92 31.25 -2.58
CA ASP A 154 -4.83 32.23 -2.47
C ASP A 154 -4.06 32.09 -1.15
N ASP A 155 -4.76 31.80 -0.03
CA ASP A 155 -4.14 31.57 1.28
C ASP A 155 -3.29 30.28 1.33
N GLN A 156 -3.64 29.28 0.51
CA GLN A 156 -2.87 28.04 0.38
C GLN A 156 -1.69 28.20 -0.60
N LEU A 157 -1.81 29.06 -1.60
CA LEU A 157 -0.72 29.40 -2.53
C LEU A 157 0.36 30.26 -1.88
N ASP A 158 0.03 31.01 -0.81
CA ASP A 158 1.00 31.72 0.03
C ASP A 158 1.65 30.76 1.06
N PHE A 159 2.32 29.72 0.55
CA PHE A 159 2.99 28.72 1.37
C PHE A 159 4.43 29.07 1.68
N THR A 160 4.88 28.71 2.87
CA THR A 160 6.29 28.85 3.25
C THR A 160 7.08 27.64 2.83
N THR A 161 8.25 27.87 2.21
CA THR A 161 9.18 26.80 1.81
C THR A 161 10.39 26.74 2.74
N VAL A 162 10.71 25.52 3.18
CA VAL A 162 11.91 25.20 3.96
C VAL A 162 12.78 24.24 3.15
N TYR A 163 14.07 24.47 3.09
CA TYR A 163 15.01 23.67 2.33
C TYR A 163 15.98 22.95 3.25
N GLY A 164 16.43 21.75 2.88
CA GLY A 164 17.47 21.11 3.68
C GLY A 164 17.80 19.69 3.29
N SER A 165 18.54 19.04 4.18
CA SER A 165 18.87 17.63 4.12
C SER A 165 18.47 16.91 5.41
N ALA A 166 17.40 16.16 5.37
CA ALA A 166 17.00 15.31 6.49
C ALA A 166 18.09 14.31 6.88
N LYS A 167 18.83 13.80 5.89
CA LYS A 167 19.97 12.89 6.12
C LYS A 167 21.09 13.55 6.91
N GLN A 168 21.44 14.78 6.57
CA GLN A 168 22.49 15.54 7.28
C GLN A 168 21.94 16.21 8.55
N GLY A 169 20.60 16.34 8.69
CA GLY A 169 19.94 16.83 9.91
C GLY A 169 19.89 18.35 10.03
N TRP A 170 19.80 19.08 8.92
CA TRP A 170 19.67 20.54 8.91
C TRP A 170 18.59 21.01 7.94
N MET A 171 17.99 22.17 8.28
CA MET A 171 17.01 22.90 7.47
C MET A 171 17.34 24.39 7.47
N SER A 172 16.86 25.10 6.43
CA SER A 172 17.09 26.54 6.25
C SER A 172 15.94 27.15 5.42
N LEU A 173 15.68 28.43 5.56
CA LEU A 173 14.79 29.18 4.67
C LEU A 173 15.46 29.61 3.35
N ASP A 174 16.78 29.45 3.24
CA ASP A 174 17.58 29.74 2.04
C ASP A 174 18.47 28.53 1.76
N TRP A 175 18.21 27.79 0.67
CA TRP A 175 18.93 26.56 0.34
C TRP A 175 20.44 26.80 0.06
N LYS A 176 20.83 28.05 -0.31
CA LYS A 176 22.20 28.44 -0.50
C LYS A 176 22.98 28.64 0.80
N LYS A 177 22.25 28.67 1.92
CA LYS A 177 22.82 28.85 3.27
C LYS A 177 22.45 27.64 4.14
N PRO A 178 23.24 26.55 4.13
CA PRO A 178 23.01 25.39 4.96
C PRO A 178 22.84 25.77 6.44
N GLY A 179 21.79 25.21 7.08
CA GLY A 179 21.59 25.34 8.51
C GLY A 179 22.47 24.38 9.33
N THR A 180 22.37 24.46 10.63
CA THR A 180 23.08 23.58 11.58
C THR A 180 22.18 22.47 12.12
N ASP A 181 20.88 22.69 12.13
CA ASP A 181 19.87 21.80 12.70
C ASP A 181 18.51 21.99 12.02
N ILE A 182 17.46 21.31 12.51
CA ILE A 182 16.10 21.41 11.95
C ILE A 182 15.24 22.47 12.62
N THR A 183 15.79 23.29 13.50
CA THR A 183 15.06 24.36 14.21
C THR A 183 14.26 25.26 13.25
N PRO A 184 14.79 25.68 12.08
CA PRO A 184 14.03 26.50 11.14
C PRO A 184 12.72 25.85 10.68
N LEU A 185 12.69 24.53 10.51
CA LEU A 185 11.46 23.80 10.17
C LEU A 185 10.47 23.80 11.34
N LEU A 186 10.94 23.53 12.55
CA LEU A 186 10.08 23.53 13.75
C LEU A 186 9.49 24.93 14.02
N ASP A 187 10.27 25.97 13.84
CA ASP A 187 9.81 27.35 13.96
C ASP A 187 8.75 27.68 12.89
N THR A 188 8.97 27.32 11.65
CA THR A 188 7.99 27.47 10.56
C THR A 188 6.68 26.73 10.86
N ILE A 189 6.75 25.51 11.41
CA ILE A 189 5.55 24.77 11.82
C ILE A 189 4.76 25.55 12.88
N LEU A 190 5.42 26.12 13.87
CA LEU A 190 4.74 26.90 14.92
C LEU A 190 4.12 28.21 14.38
N GLU A 191 4.72 28.81 13.38
CA GLU A 191 4.28 30.06 12.77
C GLU A 191 3.12 29.86 11.79
N VAL A 192 3.23 28.86 10.90
CA VAL A 192 2.32 28.67 9.76
C VAL A 192 1.13 27.77 10.11
N VAL A 193 1.36 26.68 10.86
CA VAL A 193 0.29 25.74 11.19
C VAL A 193 -0.59 26.30 12.30
N PRO A 194 -1.90 26.46 12.08
CA PRO A 194 -2.79 27.00 13.10
C PRO A 194 -2.89 26.08 14.31
N ALA A 195 -3.09 26.65 15.48
CA ALA A 195 -3.49 25.89 16.66
C ALA A 195 -4.89 25.29 16.45
N PRO A 196 -5.18 24.09 16.98
CA PRO A 196 -6.51 23.53 16.89
C PRO A 196 -7.53 24.45 17.57
N GLN A 197 -8.71 24.58 16.96
CA GLN A 197 -9.80 25.35 17.55
C GLN A 197 -10.27 24.66 18.82
N VAL A 198 -10.25 25.37 19.93
CA VAL A 198 -10.76 24.88 21.21
C VAL A 198 -12.25 25.18 21.29
N VAL A 199 -13.07 24.12 21.28
CA VAL A 199 -14.53 24.23 21.45
C VAL A 199 -14.88 23.65 22.81
N GLU A 200 -15.43 24.49 23.68
CA GLU A 200 -15.93 24.03 24.97
C GLU A 200 -17.32 23.40 24.85
N GLY A 201 -17.64 22.47 25.75
CA GLY A 201 -18.92 21.77 25.77
C GLY A 201 -18.82 20.31 26.13
N THR A 202 -19.85 19.57 25.80
CA THR A 202 -19.89 18.10 25.98
C THR A 202 -18.80 17.39 25.15
N PRO A 203 -18.22 16.32 25.67
CA PRO A 203 -17.13 15.64 24.99
C PRO A 203 -17.54 15.06 23.64
N GLN A 204 -16.67 15.22 22.66
CA GLN A 204 -16.87 14.70 21.32
C GLN A 204 -15.52 14.36 20.68
N MET A 205 -15.36 13.11 20.24
CA MET A 205 -14.15 12.59 19.58
C MET A 205 -14.54 11.66 18.44
N LEU A 206 -14.06 11.93 17.24
CA LEU A 206 -14.20 11.03 16.10
C LEU A 206 -13.10 9.97 16.16
N VAL A 207 -13.49 8.70 16.09
CA VAL A 207 -12.53 7.59 15.97
C VAL A 207 -12.00 7.55 14.53
N THR A 208 -10.73 7.89 14.36
CA THR A 208 -10.07 8.01 13.06
C THR A 208 -9.12 6.86 12.77
N SER A 209 -8.56 6.25 13.80
CA SER A 209 -7.64 5.11 13.67
C SER A 209 -7.88 4.09 14.77
N LEU A 210 -7.37 2.88 14.56
CA LEU A 210 -7.49 1.77 15.48
C LEU A 210 -6.13 1.11 15.64
N GLU A 211 -5.75 0.86 16.88
CA GLU A 211 -4.64 -0.01 17.23
C GLU A 211 -5.11 -1.20 18.06
N TYR A 212 -4.30 -2.23 18.08
CA TYR A 212 -4.56 -3.41 18.89
C TYR A 212 -3.36 -3.72 19.77
N SER A 213 -3.63 -3.93 21.05
CA SER A 213 -2.64 -4.42 22.01
C SER A 213 -3.09 -5.76 22.60
N PRO A 214 -2.21 -6.78 22.68
CA PRO A 214 -2.56 -8.05 23.30
C PRO A 214 -2.92 -7.94 24.80
N TYR A 215 -2.58 -6.83 25.45
CA TYR A 215 -2.82 -6.59 26.88
C TYR A 215 -4.13 -5.86 27.17
N VAL A 216 -4.47 -4.87 26.34
CA VAL A 216 -5.63 -3.99 26.57
C VAL A 216 -6.71 -4.09 25.48
N GLY A 217 -6.48 -4.91 24.47
CA GLY A 217 -7.39 -5.10 23.36
C GLY A 217 -7.36 -3.95 22.35
N ARG A 218 -8.52 -3.60 21.80
CA ARG A 218 -8.69 -2.54 20.80
C ARG A 218 -8.54 -1.16 21.45
N ILE A 219 -7.81 -0.28 20.78
CA ILE A 219 -7.52 1.09 21.20
C ILE A 219 -8.08 2.03 20.14
N ALA A 220 -9.04 2.88 20.51
CA ALA A 220 -9.59 3.89 19.63
C ALA A 220 -8.70 5.13 19.64
N ILE A 221 -8.28 5.60 18.47
CA ILE A 221 -7.45 6.80 18.31
C ILE A 221 -8.23 7.85 17.55
N GLY A 222 -8.15 9.10 18.03
CA GLY A 222 -8.78 10.23 17.38
C GLY A 222 -8.40 11.55 18.01
N LYS A 223 -8.83 12.63 17.35
CA LYS A 223 -8.72 13.99 17.85
C LYS A 223 -9.99 14.38 18.62
N ILE A 224 -9.84 14.97 19.78
CA ILE A 224 -10.99 15.54 20.51
C ILE A 224 -11.38 16.83 19.82
N THR A 225 -12.62 16.90 19.33
CA THR A 225 -13.15 18.05 18.59
C THR A 225 -13.87 19.04 19.49
N ARG A 226 -14.39 18.58 20.65
CA ARG A 226 -15.08 19.41 21.62
C ARG A 226 -14.93 18.84 23.03
N GLY A 227 -14.84 19.72 24.03
CA GLY A 227 -14.81 19.40 25.44
C GLY A 227 -13.56 18.68 25.90
N SER A 228 -13.70 17.72 26.80
CA SER A 228 -12.61 16.88 27.32
C SER A 228 -13.10 15.47 27.64
N LEU A 229 -12.16 14.51 27.55
CA LEU A 229 -12.37 13.13 27.98
C LEU A 229 -11.53 12.84 29.23
N LYS A 230 -12.09 12.05 30.16
CA LYS A 230 -11.41 11.67 31.42
C LYS A 230 -11.36 10.16 31.59
N THR A 231 -10.32 9.69 32.22
CA THR A 231 -10.22 8.28 32.66
C THR A 231 -11.36 7.96 33.63
N GLY A 232 -12.02 6.83 33.40
CA GLY A 232 -13.19 6.41 34.19
C GLY A 232 -14.53 7.06 33.82
N GLN A 233 -14.54 8.00 32.87
CA GLN A 233 -15.76 8.67 32.40
C GLN A 233 -16.69 7.70 31.68
N GLN A 234 -18.00 7.88 31.91
CA GLN A 234 -19.03 7.23 31.11
C GLN A 234 -19.24 8.06 29.83
N VAL A 235 -19.35 7.38 28.69
CA VAL A 235 -19.51 7.97 27.37
C VAL A 235 -20.49 7.16 26.54
N SER A 236 -20.99 7.75 25.49
CA SER A 236 -21.80 7.08 24.47
C SER A 236 -20.96 6.86 23.21
N LEU A 237 -20.97 5.65 22.70
CA LEU A 237 -20.44 5.33 21.38
C LEU A 237 -21.57 5.45 20.36
N CYS A 238 -21.51 6.49 19.54
CA CYS A 238 -22.46 6.72 18.45
C CYS A 238 -21.94 6.00 17.19
N LYS A 239 -22.64 4.96 16.78
CA LYS A 239 -22.34 4.19 15.58
C LYS A 239 -23.15 4.69 14.39
N ARG A 240 -22.84 4.20 13.21
CA ARG A 240 -23.65 4.42 12.00
C ARG A 240 -25.09 3.96 12.24
N TYR A 241 -26.05 4.58 11.55
CA TYR A 241 -27.48 4.25 11.62
C TYR A 241 -28.12 4.50 13.00
N ASP A 242 -27.71 5.57 13.68
CA ASP A 242 -28.28 6.03 14.97
C ASP A 242 -28.22 5.01 16.13
N VAL A 243 -27.32 4.06 16.04
CA VAL A 243 -27.08 3.10 17.12
C VAL A 243 -26.17 3.74 18.16
N VAL A 244 -26.66 3.87 19.40
CA VAL A 244 -25.90 4.42 20.54
C VAL A 244 -25.66 3.34 21.58
N GLN A 245 -24.39 3.15 21.97
CA GLN A 245 -23.99 2.20 23.00
C GLN A 245 -23.31 2.94 24.17
N LYS A 246 -23.81 2.71 25.39
CA LYS A 246 -23.22 3.29 26.59
C LYS A 246 -22.00 2.50 27.04
N GLN A 247 -20.89 3.19 27.23
CA GLN A 247 -19.56 2.59 27.48
C GLN A 247 -18.83 3.37 28.59
N LYS A 248 -17.70 2.84 29.04
CA LYS A 248 -16.85 3.49 30.04
C LYS A 248 -15.40 3.48 29.62
N ILE A 249 -14.74 4.63 29.63
CA ILE A 249 -13.31 4.76 29.38
C ILE A 249 -12.55 4.09 30.53
N LYS A 250 -11.77 3.04 30.23
CA LYS A 250 -10.92 2.38 31.24
C LYS A 250 -9.59 3.10 31.39
N GLN A 251 -9.01 3.53 30.27
CA GLN A 251 -7.70 4.17 30.22
C GLN A 251 -7.67 5.20 29.10
N LEU A 252 -7.01 6.33 29.38
CA LEU A 252 -6.81 7.40 28.43
C LEU A 252 -5.32 7.66 28.29
N MET A 253 -4.83 7.76 27.05
CA MET A 253 -3.42 7.95 26.76
C MET A 253 -3.23 9.08 25.74
N VAL A 254 -2.12 9.78 25.82
CA VAL A 254 -1.63 10.72 24.82
C VAL A 254 -0.34 10.22 24.21
N PHE A 255 -0.03 10.67 23.01
CA PHE A 255 1.24 10.37 22.37
C PHE A 255 2.35 11.21 23.01
N GLU A 256 3.46 10.58 23.35
CA GLU A 256 4.66 11.20 23.91
C GLU A 256 5.89 10.53 23.31
N GLY A 257 6.64 11.27 22.50
CA GLY A 257 7.69 10.69 21.66
C GLY A 257 7.15 9.62 20.74
N LEU A 258 7.76 8.45 20.77
CA LEU A 258 7.35 7.23 20.07
C LEU A 258 6.36 6.37 20.86
N GLY A 259 6.07 6.72 22.10
CA GLY A 259 5.22 5.95 22.99
C GLY A 259 3.90 6.62 23.31
N LYS A 260 3.22 6.06 24.29
CA LYS A 260 1.98 6.57 24.85
C LYS A 260 2.10 6.70 26.35
N ALA A 261 1.68 7.84 26.90
CA ALA A 261 1.62 8.10 28.32
C ALA A 261 0.17 8.10 28.81
N ASN A 262 -0.08 7.49 29.97
CA ASN A 262 -1.39 7.53 30.63
C ASN A 262 -1.64 8.92 31.21
N VAL A 263 -2.86 9.41 31.01
CA VAL A 263 -3.28 10.71 31.53
C VAL A 263 -4.69 10.62 32.11
N ASP A 264 -4.99 11.50 33.06
CA ASP A 264 -6.31 11.55 33.67
C ASP A 264 -7.33 12.28 32.81
N GLU A 265 -6.90 13.29 32.05
CA GLU A 265 -7.76 14.13 31.21
C GLU A 265 -7.03 14.52 29.90
N VAL A 266 -7.77 14.49 28.78
CA VAL A 266 -7.34 15.07 27.50
C VAL A 266 -8.40 16.06 27.02
N ARG A 267 -7.97 17.20 26.50
CA ARG A 267 -8.85 18.29 26.09
C ARG A 267 -8.95 18.42 24.58
N CYS A 268 -9.97 19.18 24.15
CA CYS A 268 -10.20 19.54 22.77
C CYS A 268 -8.91 20.01 22.07
N GLY A 269 -8.70 19.50 20.85
CA GLY A 269 -7.55 19.80 20.01
C GLY A 269 -6.41 18.76 20.08
N ASP A 270 -6.31 17.96 21.13
CA ASP A 270 -5.27 16.93 21.22
C ASP A 270 -5.71 15.58 20.61
N ILE A 271 -4.74 14.80 20.20
CA ILE A 271 -4.93 13.43 19.70
C ILE A 271 -4.72 12.48 20.87
N CYS A 272 -5.69 11.61 21.10
CA CYS A 272 -5.61 10.65 22.19
C CYS A 272 -5.96 9.22 21.77
N ALA A 273 -5.56 8.29 22.61
CA ALA A 273 -5.85 6.88 22.51
C ALA A 273 -6.73 6.44 23.70
N VAL A 274 -7.90 5.88 23.40
CA VAL A 274 -8.93 5.51 24.37
C VAL A 274 -9.03 3.99 24.44
N VAL A 275 -8.96 3.43 25.66
CA VAL A 275 -9.10 2.01 25.95
C VAL A 275 -10.36 1.76 26.76
N GLY A 276 -11.01 0.63 26.51
CA GLY A 276 -12.22 0.19 27.24
C GLY A 276 -13.52 0.45 26.51
N ILE A 277 -13.44 0.94 25.28
CA ILE A 277 -14.58 1.03 24.37
C ILE A 277 -14.57 -0.23 23.51
N ASP A 278 -15.67 -0.99 23.51
CA ASP A 278 -15.78 -2.23 22.76
C ASP A 278 -16.67 -2.04 21.51
N GLY A 279 -16.38 -2.81 20.45
CA GLY A 279 -17.19 -2.85 19.24
C GLY A 279 -17.23 -1.56 18.43
N PHE A 280 -16.31 -0.62 18.64
CA PHE A 280 -16.23 0.59 17.82
C PHE A 280 -15.64 0.30 16.43
N GLU A 281 -16.01 1.14 15.50
CA GLU A 281 -15.48 1.18 14.14
C GLU A 281 -14.89 2.57 13.86
N ILE A 282 -14.03 2.65 12.85
CA ILE A 282 -13.53 3.96 12.40
C ILE A 282 -14.69 4.76 11.80
N GLY A 283 -14.78 6.04 12.18
CA GLY A 283 -15.90 6.90 11.84
C GLY A 283 -17.00 6.93 12.90
N ASP A 284 -16.94 6.08 13.93
CA ASP A 284 -17.81 6.18 15.09
C ASP A 284 -17.41 7.41 15.95
N THR A 285 -18.36 7.94 16.70
CA THR A 285 -18.10 9.08 17.59
C THR A 285 -18.21 8.64 19.06
N ILE A 286 -17.18 8.94 19.83
CA ILE A 286 -17.24 8.92 21.30
C ILE A 286 -17.79 10.26 21.76
N ALA A 287 -18.98 10.25 22.36
CA ALA A 287 -19.72 11.46 22.72
C ALA A 287 -20.16 11.44 24.19
N ASP A 288 -20.83 12.49 24.59
CA ASP A 288 -21.42 12.62 25.91
C ASP A 288 -22.39 11.47 26.22
N TYR A 289 -22.43 11.09 27.50
CA TYR A 289 -23.23 9.95 27.95
C TYR A 289 -24.74 10.22 27.89
N GLU A 290 -25.18 11.44 28.25
CA GLU A 290 -26.59 11.82 28.34
C GLU A 290 -27.12 12.40 27.02
N ASN A 291 -26.32 13.24 26.38
CA ASN A 291 -26.68 13.94 25.16
C ASN A 291 -25.66 13.56 24.04
N PRO A 292 -25.73 12.37 23.48
CA PRO A 292 -24.80 11.91 22.44
C PRO A 292 -25.06 12.67 21.13
N GLU A 293 -24.05 13.40 20.65
CA GLU A 293 -24.07 14.08 19.37
C GLU A 293 -23.03 13.44 18.43
N PRO A 294 -23.45 12.69 17.39
CA PRO A 294 -22.53 12.09 16.45
C PRO A 294 -21.89 13.15 15.52
N LEU A 295 -20.61 12.97 15.21
CA LEU A 295 -19.94 13.68 14.12
C LEU A 295 -20.29 13.05 12.77
N ALA A 296 -20.13 13.80 11.70
CA ALA A 296 -20.26 13.25 10.36
C ALA A 296 -19.28 12.08 10.18
N PRO A 297 -19.77 10.90 9.81
CA PRO A 297 -18.91 9.73 9.65
C PRO A 297 -17.93 9.95 8.51
N ILE A 298 -16.69 9.51 8.69
CA ILE A 298 -15.71 9.49 7.59
C ILE A 298 -16.19 8.49 6.55
N ALA A 299 -16.24 8.91 5.29
CA ALA A 299 -16.52 8.01 4.19
C ALA A 299 -15.42 6.95 4.11
N ILE A 300 -15.77 5.68 4.30
CA ILE A 300 -14.85 4.57 4.05
C ILE A 300 -15.09 4.15 2.61
N ASP A 301 -14.05 4.29 1.78
CA ASP A 301 -14.14 3.80 0.41
C ASP A 301 -14.42 2.29 0.41
N GLU A 302 -15.32 1.87 -0.45
CA GLU A 302 -15.64 0.46 -0.59
C GLU A 302 -14.50 -0.30 -1.26
N PRO A 303 -14.33 -1.60 -0.95
CA PRO A 303 -13.40 -2.45 -1.67
C PRO A 303 -13.70 -2.45 -3.17
N THR A 304 -12.67 -2.34 -4.00
CA THR A 304 -12.77 -2.41 -5.46
C THR A 304 -12.38 -3.76 -6.03
N MET A 305 -11.73 -4.59 -5.22
CA MET A 305 -11.21 -5.90 -5.63
C MET A 305 -11.59 -7.00 -4.65
N SER A 306 -11.64 -8.23 -5.14
CA SER A 306 -11.78 -9.45 -4.35
C SER A 306 -10.77 -10.50 -4.79
N MET A 307 -10.37 -11.38 -3.88
CA MET A 307 -9.46 -12.47 -4.14
C MET A 307 -9.89 -13.71 -3.37
N LEU A 308 -9.76 -14.89 -3.98
CA LEU A 308 -10.01 -16.16 -3.34
C LEU A 308 -8.78 -16.55 -2.48
N PHE A 309 -9.01 -16.85 -1.21
CA PHE A 309 -8.04 -17.47 -0.30
C PHE A 309 -8.53 -18.88 0.02
N THR A 310 -7.66 -19.86 -0.09
CA THR A 310 -8.00 -21.25 0.22
C THR A 310 -6.83 -21.98 0.85
N ILE A 311 -7.09 -23.11 1.50
CA ILE A 311 -6.02 -23.96 1.99
C ILE A 311 -5.13 -24.45 0.85
N ASN A 312 -3.86 -24.70 1.14
CA ASN A 312 -2.99 -25.38 0.20
C ASN A 312 -3.41 -26.85 0.10
N ASN A 313 -3.81 -27.30 -1.08
CA ASN A 313 -4.11 -28.71 -1.40
C ASN A 313 -3.14 -29.28 -2.42
N SER A 314 -1.93 -28.70 -2.55
CA SER A 314 -0.88 -29.19 -3.44
C SER A 314 -0.25 -30.48 -2.88
N PRO A 315 0.49 -31.25 -3.71
CA PRO A 315 1.28 -32.37 -3.24
C PRO A 315 2.35 -32.03 -2.19
N PHE A 316 2.65 -30.74 -2.01
CA PHE A 316 3.61 -30.26 -1.02
C PHE A 316 2.95 -29.66 0.23
N PHE A 317 1.66 -29.84 0.39
CA PHE A 317 0.89 -29.42 1.57
C PHE A 317 1.58 -29.82 2.88
N GLY A 318 1.73 -28.86 3.80
CA GLY A 318 2.28 -29.05 5.14
C GLY A 318 3.80 -29.32 5.20
N LYS A 319 4.53 -29.22 4.07
CA LYS A 319 5.99 -29.39 4.09
C LYS A 319 6.73 -28.17 4.66
N ASP A 320 6.16 -26.99 4.54
CA ASP A 320 6.86 -25.73 4.80
C ASP A 320 6.15 -24.86 5.86
N GLY A 321 4.83 -24.74 5.80
CA GLY A 321 4.05 -23.91 6.69
C GLY A 321 3.68 -24.59 8.02
N LYS A 322 3.55 -23.77 9.09
CA LYS A 322 3.05 -24.22 10.41
C LYS A 322 1.52 -24.15 10.48
N PHE A 323 0.92 -23.16 9.84
CA PHE A 323 -0.52 -22.88 9.87
C PHE A 323 -1.14 -23.21 8.51
N VAL A 324 -1.70 -24.41 8.38
CA VAL A 324 -2.10 -24.98 7.08
C VAL A 324 -3.61 -25.26 6.97
N THR A 325 -4.38 -25.09 8.07
CA THR A 325 -5.82 -25.43 8.09
C THR A 325 -6.70 -24.22 7.81
N SER A 326 -7.92 -24.46 7.30
CA SER A 326 -8.94 -23.41 7.10
C SER A 326 -9.27 -22.66 8.39
N ARG A 327 -9.25 -23.35 9.52
CA ARG A 327 -9.44 -22.72 10.83
C ARG A 327 -8.36 -21.69 11.14
N HIS A 328 -7.09 -22.02 10.92
CA HIS A 328 -5.96 -21.08 11.13
C HIS A 328 -6.10 -19.85 10.23
N ILE A 329 -6.42 -20.08 8.95
CA ILE A 329 -6.61 -18.97 7.99
C ILE A 329 -7.78 -18.08 8.44
N LYS A 330 -8.91 -18.68 8.84
CA LYS A 330 -10.06 -17.93 9.33
C LYS A 330 -9.74 -17.09 10.56
N GLU A 331 -9.16 -17.70 11.59
CA GLU A 331 -8.78 -16.99 12.83
C GLU A 331 -7.79 -15.84 12.54
N ARG A 332 -6.90 -16.01 11.57
CA ARG A 332 -5.98 -14.96 11.16
C ARG A 332 -6.68 -13.83 10.40
N LEU A 333 -7.59 -14.17 9.50
CA LEU A 333 -8.39 -13.18 8.77
C LEU A 333 -9.33 -12.42 9.73
N ASP A 334 -9.95 -13.10 10.69
CA ASP A 334 -10.79 -12.46 11.71
C ASP A 334 -9.98 -11.45 12.54
N LYS A 335 -8.74 -11.79 12.93
CA LYS A 335 -7.83 -10.85 13.60
C LYS A 335 -7.43 -9.67 12.72
N GLU A 336 -7.31 -9.89 11.40
CA GLU A 336 -7.02 -8.79 10.48
C GLU A 336 -8.21 -7.82 10.37
N LEU A 337 -9.44 -8.35 10.33
CA LEU A 337 -10.66 -7.53 10.33
C LEU A 337 -10.79 -6.65 11.59
N GLU A 338 -10.20 -7.06 12.71
CA GLU A 338 -10.16 -6.21 13.92
C GLU A 338 -9.30 -4.96 13.74
N LYS A 339 -8.31 -5.01 12.86
CA LYS A 339 -7.31 -3.95 12.64
C LYS A 339 -7.53 -3.17 11.35
N ASN A 340 -8.11 -3.81 10.34
CA ASN A 340 -8.21 -3.29 8.98
C ASN A 340 -9.66 -3.24 8.50
N LEU A 341 -10.28 -2.08 8.58
CA LEU A 341 -11.69 -1.89 8.19
C LEU A 341 -11.91 -1.75 6.67
N ALA A 342 -10.84 -1.54 5.90
CA ALA A 342 -10.92 -1.55 4.45
C ALA A 342 -11.00 -2.99 3.88
N LEU A 343 -10.77 -3.98 4.74
CA LEU A 343 -10.86 -5.40 4.40
C LEU A 343 -12.26 -5.94 4.73
N ARG A 344 -12.81 -6.79 3.87
CA ARG A 344 -14.00 -7.59 4.16
C ARG A 344 -13.72 -9.05 3.81
N VAL A 345 -14.24 -9.97 4.59
CA VAL A 345 -14.09 -11.41 4.36
C VAL A 345 -15.45 -12.07 4.34
N LYS A 346 -15.69 -12.87 3.32
CA LYS A 346 -16.90 -13.71 3.22
C LYS A 346 -16.49 -15.19 3.02
N PRO A 347 -17.31 -16.14 3.48
CA PRO A 347 -17.10 -17.53 3.11
C PRO A 347 -17.10 -17.68 1.58
N GLY A 348 -16.23 -18.55 1.07
CA GLY A 348 -16.19 -18.90 -0.35
C GLY A 348 -17.20 -19.99 -0.70
N LEU A 349 -17.05 -20.58 -1.89
CA LEU A 349 -17.92 -21.65 -2.38
C LEU A 349 -17.70 -22.98 -1.63
N THR A 350 -16.52 -23.18 -1.07
CA THR A 350 -16.18 -24.38 -0.29
C THR A 350 -15.91 -23.99 1.16
N ALA A 351 -16.06 -24.94 2.09
CA ALA A 351 -15.82 -24.72 3.52
C ALA A 351 -14.37 -24.27 3.83
N ASP A 352 -13.42 -24.58 2.96
CA ASP A 352 -12.00 -24.28 3.11
C ASP A 352 -11.56 -23.05 2.30
N SER A 353 -12.51 -22.24 1.84
CA SER A 353 -12.24 -21.06 1.03
C SER A 353 -12.89 -19.80 1.59
N PHE A 354 -12.22 -18.67 1.38
CA PHE A 354 -12.64 -17.34 1.80
C PHE A 354 -12.50 -16.37 0.63
N VAL A 355 -13.47 -15.51 0.45
CA VAL A 355 -13.37 -14.38 -0.48
C VAL A 355 -12.98 -13.15 0.33
N VAL A 356 -11.79 -12.64 0.07
CA VAL A 356 -11.21 -11.48 0.74
C VAL A 356 -11.35 -10.29 -0.18
N TYR A 357 -11.97 -9.22 0.30
CA TYR A 357 -12.21 -7.98 -0.42
C TYR A 357 -11.25 -6.91 0.08
N GLY A 358 -10.60 -6.20 -0.83
CA GLY A 358 -9.65 -5.14 -0.54
C GLY A 358 -9.71 -4.02 -1.57
N ARG A 359 -8.92 -2.97 -1.38
CA ARG A 359 -8.91 -1.81 -2.27
C ARG A 359 -8.11 -2.01 -3.54
N GLY A 360 -7.01 -2.74 -3.45
CA GLY A 360 -6.10 -2.97 -4.58
C GLY A 360 -5.26 -4.22 -4.39
N VAL A 361 -4.46 -4.55 -5.42
CA VAL A 361 -3.57 -5.71 -5.40
C VAL A 361 -2.51 -5.57 -4.31
N LEU A 362 -1.94 -4.37 -4.12
CA LEU A 362 -0.92 -4.12 -3.10
C LEU A 362 -1.47 -4.34 -1.68
N HIS A 363 -2.70 -3.88 -1.40
CA HIS A 363 -3.33 -4.08 -0.11
C HIS A 363 -3.51 -5.57 0.23
N LEU A 364 -3.97 -6.38 -0.75
CA LEU A 364 -4.14 -7.82 -0.58
C LEU A 364 -2.79 -8.56 -0.53
N SER A 365 -1.79 -8.13 -1.30
CA SER A 365 -0.46 -8.75 -1.29
C SER A 365 0.29 -8.51 0.02
N VAL A 366 0.13 -7.35 0.64
CA VAL A 366 0.67 -7.07 1.98
C VAL A 366 0.10 -8.04 3.02
N LEU A 367 -1.21 -8.30 2.97
CA LEU A 367 -1.84 -9.28 3.85
C LEU A 367 -1.28 -10.69 3.63
N ILE A 368 -1.18 -11.13 2.37
CA ILE A 368 -0.65 -12.45 2.02
C ILE A 368 0.81 -12.58 2.47
N GLU A 369 1.64 -11.58 2.22
CA GLU A 369 3.05 -11.58 2.59
C GLU A 369 3.23 -11.59 4.12
N THR A 370 2.40 -10.85 4.85
CA THR A 370 2.38 -10.88 6.32
C THR A 370 2.03 -12.29 6.82
N MET A 371 0.98 -12.91 6.28
CA MET A 371 0.61 -14.29 6.62
C MET A 371 1.74 -15.28 6.30
N ARG A 372 2.40 -15.13 5.14
CA ARG A 372 3.55 -15.94 4.74
C ARG A 372 4.66 -15.90 5.78
N ARG A 373 5.03 -14.71 6.25
CA ARG A 373 6.08 -14.50 7.27
C ARG A 373 5.67 -15.00 8.66
N GLU A 374 4.39 -14.98 8.97
CA GLU A 374 3.86 -15.60 10.18
C GLU A 374 3.88 -17.14 10.16
N GLY A 375 4.20 -17.75 9.03
CA GLY A 375 4.31 -19.20 8.84
C GLY A 375 3.04 -19.87 8.31
N PHE A 376 2.15 -19.12 7.68
CA PHE A 376 0.98 -19.66 7.00
C PHE A 376 1.35 -20.25 5.63
N GLU A 377 0.60 -21.28 5.26
CA GLU A 377 0.61 -21.91 3.95
C GLU A 377 -0.79 -21.85 3.37
N LEU A 378 -0.95 -21.19 2.24
CA LEU A 378 -2.25 -20.95 1.60
C LEU A 378 -2.12 -20.88 0.08
N GLN A 379 -3.25 -20.91 -0.59
CA GLN A 379 -3.35 -20.63 -2.02
C GLN A 379 -4.26 -19.44 -2.25
N VAL A 380 -3.91 -18.63 -3.23
CA VAL A 380 -4.69 -17.46 -3.61
C VAL A 380 -5.01 -17.48 -5.10
N GLY A 381 -6.22 -17.08 -5.42
CA GLY A 381 -6.69 -16.98 -6.80
C GLY A 381 -6.41 -15.62 -7.41
N GLN A 382 -6.74 -15.50 -8.68
CA GLN A 382 -6.60 -14.23 -9.41
C GLN A 382 -7.42 -13.12 -8.75
N PRO A 383 -6.87 -11.90 -8.61
CA PRO A 383 -7.65 -10.74 -8.19
C PRO A 383 -8.78 -10.45 -9.19
N LYS A 384 -9.99 -10.23 -8.68
CA LYS A 384 -11.18 -9.89 -9.47
C LYS A 384 -11.67 -8.50 -9.09
N VAL A 385 -11.83 -7.64 -10.07
CA VAL A 385 -12.42 -6.31 -9.89
C VAL A 385 -13.92 -6.45 -9.65
N LEU A 386 -14.46 -5.63 -8.76
CA LEU A 386 -15.87 -5.65 -8.37
C LEU A 386 -16.68 -4.68 -9.22
N ASP A 387 -17.54 -5.23 -10.04
CA ASP A 387 -18.51 -4.46 -10.81
C ASP A 387 -19.72 -4.10 -9.97
N LYS A 388 -20.38 -2.99 -10.30
CA LYS A 388 -21.65 -2.56 -9.70
C LYS A 388 -22.73 -2.43 -10.77
N THR A 389 -23.97 -2.67 -10.39
CA THR A 389 -25.11 -2.35 -11.24
C THR A 389 -25.66 -1.00 -10.81
N ILE A 390 -25.53 0.02 -11.66
CA ILE A 390 -26.03 1.37 -11.44
C ILE A 390 -27.06 1.68 -12.51
N GLY A 391 -28.29 2.02 -12.09
CA GLY A 391 -29.38 2.28 -13.03
C GLY A 391 -29.74 1.11 -13.96
N GLY A 392 -29.48 -0.13 -13.54
CA GLY A 392 -29.71 -1.33 -14.37
C GLY A 392 -28.57 -1.66 -15.36
N GLN A 393 -27.53 -0.85 -15.42
CA GLN A 393 -26.37 -1.06 -16.27
C GLN A 393 -25.17 -1.56 -15.45
N ARG A 394 -24.44 -2.54 -16.00
CA ARG A 394 -23.17 -3.01 -15.44
C ARG A 394 -22.13 -1.91 -15.55
N CYS A 395 -21.58 -1.49 -14.41
CA CYS A 395 -20.55 -0.47 -14.31
C CYS A 395 -19.30 -1.07 -13.65
N GLU A 396 -18.15 -0.62 -14.11
CA GLU A 396 -16.85 -1.00 -13.58
C GLU A 396 -16.12 0.21 -13.00
N PRO A 397 -15.24 0.03 -12.01
CA PRO A 397 -14.46 1.12 -11.46
C PRO A 397 -13.43 1.60 -12.48
N ILE A 398 -13.37 2.92 -12.64
CA ILE A 398 -12.42 3.62 -13.52
C ILE A 398 -11.42 4.36 -12.66
N GLU A 399 -10.18 4.33 -13.09
CA GLU A 399 -9.07 5.03 -12.45
C GLU A 399 -8.48 6.09 -13.36
N GLU A 400 -8.02 7.17 -12.78
CA GLU A 400 -7.12 8.11 -13.40
C GLU A 400 -5.71 7.54 -13.30
N LEU A 401 -5.09 7.30 -14.42
CA LEU A 401 -3.74 6.78 -14.56
C LEU A 401 -2.82 7.88 -15.06
N SER A 402 -1.78 8.18 -14.32
CA SER A 402 -0.71 9.11 -14.70
C SER A 402 0.56 8.32 -15.00
N ILE A 403 1.11 8.51 -16.18
CA ILE A 403 2.35 7.87 -16.63
C ILE A 403 3.32 8.98 -17.03
N GLU A 404 4.51 8.96 -16.46
CA GLU A 404 5.59 9.85 -16.85
C GLU A 404 6.75 9.06 -17.42
N VAL A 405 7.09 9.33 -18.69
CA VAL A 405 8.10 8.59 -19.45
C VAL A 405 8.97 9.55 -20.28
N PRO A 406 10.24 9.20 -20.55
CA PRO A 406 11.03 9.88 -21.57
C PRO A 406 10.33 9.92 -22.93
N GLU A 407 10.55 10.99 -23.71
CA GLU A 407 9.87 11.24 -24.98
C GLU A 407 9.93 10.05 -25.94
N GLN A 408 11.04 9.32 -25.99
CA GLN A 408 11.22 8.16 -26.85
C GLN A 408 10.28 6.98 -26.53
N PHE A 409 9.69 6.90 -25.35
CA PHE A 409 8.79 5.82 -24.90
C PHE A 409 7.32 6.20 -24.88
N VAL A 410 6.97 7.45 -25.21
CA VAL A 410 5.58 7.97 -25.22
C VAL A 410 4.66 7.11 -26.08
N GLY A 411 5.09 6.79 -27.32
CA GLY A 411 4.29 5.96 -28.23
C GLY A 411 3.99 4.57 -27.67
N ALA A 412 4.97 3.91 -27.07
CA ALA A 412 4.79 2.60 -26.46
C ALA A 412 3.87 2.66 -25.23
N ALA A 413 3.99 3.69 -24.40
CA ALA A 413 3.13 3.89 -23.23
C ALA A 413 1.67 4.11 -23.62
N ILE A 414 1.42 4.90 -24.67
CA ILE A 414 0.06 5.14 -25.22
C ILE A 414 -0.52 3.82 -25.76
N GLU A 415 0.24 3.07 -26.55
CA GLU A 415 -0.21 1.80 -27.13
C GLU A 415 -0.60 0.79 -26.04
N ILE A 416 0.29 0.57 -25.06
CA ILE A 416 0.05 -0.37 -23.95
C ILE A 416 -1.19 0.00 -23.17
N SER A 417 -1.39 1.29 -22.86
CA SER A 417 -2.54 1.77 -22.08
C SER A 417 -3.83 1.68 -22.86
N THR A 418 -3.82 2.01 -24.17
CA THR A 418 -5.01 1.97 -25.03
C THR A 418 -5.49 0.54 -25.28
N ARG A 419 -4.58 -0.43 -25.47
CA ARG A 419 -4.96 -1.87 -25.59
C ARG A 419 -5.71 -2.35 -24.34
N ARG A 420 -5.47 -1.73 -23.19
CA ARG A 420 -6.14 -2.02 -21.90
C ARG A 420 -7.37 -1.13 -21.64
N LYS A 421 -7.96 -0.55 -22.70
CA LYS A 421 -9.12 0.33 -22.66
C LYS A 421 -8.87 1.65 -21.92
N GLY A 422 -7.62 2.08 -21.80
CA GLY A 422 -7.26 3.41 -21.35
C GLY A 422 -7.59 4.46 -22.41
N ALA A 423 -8.30 5.51 -22.03
CA ALA A 423 -8.57 6.68 -22.85
C ALA A 423 -7.60 7.80 -22.45
N LEU A 424 -6.76 8.27 -23.36
CA LEU A 424 -5.87 9.40 -23.13
C LEU A 424 -6.69 10.68 -22.94
N ILE A 425 -6.52 11.36 -21.82
CA ILE A 425 -7.22 12.58 -21.47
C ILE A 425 -6.32 13.79 -21.65
N HIS A 426 -5.05 13.68 -21.22
CA HIS A 426 -4.10 14.78 -21.25
C HIS A 426 -2.69 14.28 -21.58
N MET A 427 -1.92 15.11 -22.29
CA MET A 427 -0.51 14.87 -22.56
C MET A 427 0.25 16.19 -22.44
N GLU A 428 1.28 16.22 -21.62
CA GLU A 428 2.06 17.42 -21.32
C GLU A 428 3.57 17.11 -21.37
N PRO A 429 4.33 17.72 -22.27
CA PRO A 429 5.79 17.63 -22.25
C PRO A 429 6.38 18.36 -21.01
N ARG A 430 7.29 17.70 -20.30
CA ARG A 430 8.01 18.22 -19.13
C ARG A 430 9.51 18.02 -19.29
N GLY A 431 10.18 18.97 -19.92
CA GLY A 431 11.60 18.86 -20.20
C GLY A 431 11.92 17.67 -21.11
N ASP A 432 12.67 16.70 -20.62
CA ASP A 432 13.04 15.46 -21.31
C ASP A 432 12.03 14.31 -21.14
N ARG A 433 10.95 14.54 -20.38
CA ARG A 433 9.89 13.58 -20.10
C ARG A 433 8.54 14.10 -20.56
N THR A 434 7.57 13.20 -20.67
CA THR A 434 6.17 13.54 -21.00
C THR A 434 5.25 12.91 -19.98
N LEU A 435 4.35 13.72 -19.42
CA LEU A 435 3.24 13.27 -18.60
C LEU A 435 2.07 12.87 -19.50
N LEU A 436 1.54 11.67 -19.27
CA LEU A 436 0.35 11.12 -19.93
C LEU A 436 -0.71 10.84 -18.87
N GLU A 437 -1.92 11.34 -19.03
CA GLU A 437 -3.05 11.06 -18.15
C GLU A 437 -4.14 10.30 -18.89
N PHE A 438 -4.58 9.18 -18.30
CA PHE A 438 -5.61 8.30 -18.87
C PHE A 438 -6.76 8.07 -17.90
N GLU A 439 -7.93 7.79 -18.45
CA GLU A 439 -9.00 7.09 -17.74
C GLU A 439 -9.01 5.62 -18.17
N ILE A 440 -8.73 4.74 -17.22
CA ILE A 440 -8.57 3.30 -17.48
C ILE A 440 -9.42 2.47 -16.50
N PRO A 441 -10.07 1.37 -16.95
CA PRO A 441 -10.70 0.43 -16.03
C PRO A 441 -9.68 -0.17 -15.05
N THR A 442 -10.04 -0.32 -13.77
CA THR A 442 -9.15 -0.92 -12.75
C THR A 442 -8.58 -2.27 -13.19
N ARG A 443 -9.37 -3.08 -13.91
CA ARG A 443 -8.88 -4.36 -14.47
C ARG A 443 -7.82 -4.19 -15.57
N GLY A 444 -7.73 -3.02 -16.19
CA GLY A 444 -6.69 -2.67 -17.17
C GLY A 444 -5.34 -2.36 -16.52
N LEU A 445 -5.32 -2.04 -15.23
CA LEU A 445 -4.09 -1.77 -14.49
C LEU A 445 -3.31 -3.05 -14.16
N MET A 446 -3.97 -4.22 -14.13
CA MET A 446 -3.31 -5.49 -13.81
C MET A 446 -2.18 -5.78 -14.79
N GLY A 447 -0.93 -5.86 -14.32
CA GLY A 447 0.27 -6.06 -15.13
C GLY A 447 0.67 -4.85 -16.01
N LEU A 448 -0.05 -3.73 -15.95
CA LEU A 448 0.26 -2.54 -16.73
C LEU A 448 1.62 -1.95 -16.33
N ARG A 449 1.86 -1.82 -15.03
CA ARG A 449 3.10 -1.26 -14.50
C ARG A 449 4.32 -2.05 -14.98
N SER A 450 4.28 -3.37 -14.86
CA SER A 450 5.37 -4.26 -15.30
C SER A 450 5.63 -4.12 -16.81
N ASN A 451 4.57 -4.04 -17.61
CA ASN A 451 4.69 -3.85 -19.06
C ASN A 451 5.28 -2.48 -19.42
N LEU A 452 4.86 -1.42 -18.74
CA LEU A 452 5.38 -0.06 -18.93
C LEU A 452 6.86 0.02 -18.53
N LEU A 453 7.25 -0.55 -17.38
CA LEU A 453 8.64 -0.60 -16.94
C LEU A 453 9.51 -1.37 -17.93
N THR A 454 9.02 -2.51 -18.44
CA THR A 454 9.75 -3.28 -19.47
C THR A 454 9.90 -2.49 -20.75
N ALA A 455 8.84 -1.84 -21.24
CA ALA A 455 8.86 -1.06 -22.48
C ALA A 455 9.71 0.21 -22.37
N SER A 456 9.79 0.80 -21.18
CA SER A 456 10.58 2.01 -20.91
C SER A 456 11.96 1.74 -20.32
N GLN A 457 12.42 0.50 -20.30
CA GLN A 457 13.71 0.09 -19.71
C GLN A 457 13.87 0.47 -18.22
N GLY A 458 12.74 0.49 -17.49
CA GLY A 458 12.69 0.85 -16.08
C GLY A 458 12.42 2.32 -15.78
N GLU A 459 12.33 3.17 -16.81
CA GLU A 459 12.24 4.63 -16.63
C GLU A 459 10.81 5.16 -16.45
N ALA A 460 9.76 4.35 -16.66
CA ALA A 460 8.39 4.78 -16.47
C ALA A 460 8.04 5.00 -15.00
N ILE A 461 7.45 6.15 -14.69
CA ILE A 461 6.82 6.43 -13.39
C ILE A 461 5.32 6.30 -13.58
N VAL A 462 4.68 5.45 -12.79
CA VAL A 462 3.27 5.11 -12.94
C VAL A 462 2.55 5.32 -11.62
N ALA A 463 1.48 6.10 -11.63
CA ALA A 463 0.56 6.28 -10.52
C ALA A 463 -0.88 6.21 -11.01
N HIS A 464 -1.78 5.76 -10.15
CA HIS A 464 -3.21 5.69 -10.47
C HIS A 464 -4.05 5.98 -9.23
N ARG A 465 -5.29 6.42 -9.44
CA ARG A 465 -6.27 6.64 -8.37
C ARG A 465 -7.67 6.30 -8.85
N PHE A 466 -8.51 5.82 -7.94
CA PHE A 466 -9.93 5.62 -8.22
C PHE A 466 -10.59 6.96 -8.56
N LYS A 467 -11.39 6.99 -9.63
CA LYS A 467 -12.18 8.13 -10.05
C LYS A 467 -13.65 7.92 -9.75
N GLU A 468 -14.29 7.02 -10.46
CA GLU A 468 -15.73 6.76 -10.39
C GLU A 468 -16.09 5.42 -11.02
N TYR A 469 -17.35 5.04 -10.95
CA TYR A 469 -17.88 3.90 -11.70
C TYR A 469 -18.46 4.36 -13.04
N GLN A 470 -18.00 3.77 -14.14
CA GLN A 470 -18.53 4.02 -15.50
C GLN A 470 -19.04 2.72 -16.12
N PRO A 471 -19.88 2.81 -17.19
CA PRO A 471 -20.31 1.63 -17.93
C PRO A 471 -19.15 0.75 -18.38
N TYR A 472 -19.37 -0.57 -18.34
CA TYR A 472 -18.35 -1.56 -18.70
C TYR A 472 -17.80 -1.33 -20.12
N LYS A 473 -16.47 -1.18 -20.26
CA LYS A 473 -15.77 -0.81 -21.50
C LYS A 473 -15.45 -1.99 -22.43
N GLY A 474 -16.03 -3.17 -22.19
CA GLY A 474 -15.80 -4.37 -23.03
C GLY A 474 -14.57 -5.18 -22.58
N GLU A 475 -14.30 -6.28 -23.25
CA GLU A 475 -13.22 -7.20 -22.90
C GLU A 475 -11.83 -6.56 -23.06
N ILE A 476 -10.92 -6.92 -22.17
CA ILE A 476 -9.50 -6.57 -22.22
C ILE A 476 -8.72 -7.85 -22.47
N GLU A 477 -7.88 -7.84 -23.49
CA GLU A 477 -6.96 -8.93 -23.75
C GLU A 477 -5.97 -9.06 -22.56
N ARG A 478 -6.02 -10.22 -21.93
CA ARG A 478 -5.08 -10.62 -20.89
C ARG A 478 -3.87 -11.32 -21.53
N ARG A 479 -3.08 -12.02 -20.73
CA ARG A 479 -1.96 -12.84 -21.21
C ARG A 479 -2.41 -13.73 -22.36
N SER A 480 -1.80 -13.55 -23.53
CA SER A 480 -2.06 -14.38 -24.72
C SER A 480 -1.34 -15.73 -24.67
N ASN A 481 -0.24 -15.81 -23.93
CA ASN A 481 0.60 -17.01 -23.86
C ASN A 481 0.04 -18.02 -22.86
N GLY A 482 0.05 -19.30 -23.24
CA GLY A 482 -0.30 -20.42 -22.37
C GLY A 482 0.79 -20.71 -21.33
N SER A 483 0.56 -21.72 -20.51
CA SER A 483 1.46 -22.19 -19.46
C SER A 483 2.20 -23.46 -19.86
N LEU A 484 3.46 -23.58 -19.45
CA LEU A 484 4.18 -24.86 -19.41
C LEU A 484 3.85 -25.54 -18.07
N VAL A 485 3.12 -26.65 -18.14
CA VAL A 485 2.60 -27.35 -16.95
C VAL A 485 3.33 -28.68 -16.76
N SER A 486 3.84 -28.93 -15.55
CA SER A 486 4.52 -30.18 -15.24
C SER A 486 3.56 -31.36 -15.25
N LEU A 487 3.98 -32.46 -15.93
CA LEU A 487 3.24 -33.73 -15.95
C LEU A 487 3.56 -34.62 -14.75
N GLU A 488 4.74 -34.50 -14.17
CA GLU A 488 5.23 -35.39 -13.12
C GLU A 488 5.73 -34.62 -11.91
N THR A 489 5.68 -35.27 -10.76
CA THR A 489 6.31 -34.80 -9.53
C THR A 489 7.75 -35.32 -9.47
N GLY A 490 8.71 -34.43 -9.19
CA GLY A 490 10.12 -34.80 -9.13
C GLY A 490 11.03 -33.58 -9.07
N VAL A 491 12.25 -33.72 -9.49
CA VAL A 491 13.26 -32.67 -9.54
C VAL A 491 13.47 -32.19 -10.97
N ALA A 492 13.48 -30.89 -11.20
CA ALA A 492 13.75 -30.30 -12.51
C ALA A 492 15.18 -30.56 -12.95
N VAL A 493 15.37 -31.10 -14.17
CA VAL A 493 16.67 -31.53 -14.69
C VAL A 493 17.09 -30.61 -15.84
N ALA A 494 18.28 -30.01 -15.75
CA ALA A 494 18.84 -29.11 -16.76
C ALA A 494 18.78 -29.67 -18.19
N TYR A 495 19.07 -30.98 -18.37
CA TYR A 495 19.02 -31.65 -19.67
C TYR A 495 17.63 -31.63 -20.32
N SER A 496 16.58 -31.88 -19.55
CA SER A 496 15.21 -31.86 -20.05
C SER A 496 14.70 -30.44 -20.30
N MET A 497 15.10 -29.51 -19.45
CA MET A 497 14.78 -28.08 -19.63
C MET A 497 15.43 -27.53 -20.90
N ASN A 498 16.70 -27.83 -21.14
CA ASN A 498 17.42 -27.37 -22.34
C ASN A 498 16.75 -27.81 -23.65
N LYS A 499 16.17 -29.01 -23.69
CA LYS A 499 15.43 -29.51 -24.86
C LYS A 499 14.12 -28.79 -25.13
N LEU A 500 13.63 -28.05 -24.16
CA LEU A 500 12.32 -27.38 -24.21
C LEU A 500 12.43 -25.84 -24.24
N LEU A 501 13.64 -25.30 -24.38
CA LEU A 501 13.86 -23.85 -24.45
C LEU A 501 13.11 -23.18 -25.60
N ASP A 502 12.96 -23.87 -26.73
CA ASP A 502 12.17 -23.37 -27.88
C ASP A 502 10.66 -23.29 -27.59
N ARG A 503 10.20 -23.95 -26.53
CA ARG A 503 8.78 -23.98 -26.14
C ARG A 503 8.37 -22.84 -25.22
N GLY A 504 9.33 -22.20 -24.52
CA GLY A 504 9.01 -21.13 -23.60
C GLY A 504 10.12 -20.79 -22.63
N ARG A 505 9.76 -19.97 -21.64
CA ARG A 505 10.65 -19.51 -20.56
C ARG A 505 10.26 -20.19 -19.26
N PHE A 506 11.26 -20.63 -18.48
CA PHE A 506 11.02 -21.32 -17.21
C PHE A 506 10.94 -20.37 -16.02
N PHE A 507 10.15 -20.77 -15.01
CA PHE A 507 10.01 -20.11 -13.70
C PHE A 507 10.77 -20.85 -12.60
N VAL A 508 11.25 -22.06 -12.91
CA VAL A 508 11.97 -22.95 -11.99
C VAL A 508 13.42 -23.12 -12.45
N GLU A 509 14.30 -23.33 -11.51
CA GLU A 509 15.72 -23.61 -11.77
C GLU A 509 15.98 -25.13 -11.78
N PRO A 510 17.05 -25.59 -12.44
CA PRO A 510 17.48 -26.98 -12.30
C PRO A 510 17.78 -27.33 -10.85
N GLY A 511 17.30 -28.49 -10.40
CA GLY A 511 17.44 -28.94 -9.02
C GLY A 511 16.27 -28.60 -8.12
N GLU A 512 15.33 -27.76 -8.55
CA GLU A 512 14.12 -27.46 -7.77
C GLU A 512 13.13 -28.65 -7.79
N GLU A 513 12.50 -28.91 -6.65
CA GLU A 513 11.39 -29.85 -6.54
C GLU A 513 10.13 -29.24 -7.14
N ILE A 514 9.48 -30.00 -8.01
CA ILE A 514 8.22 -29.61 -8.68
C ILE A 514 7.19 -30.74 -8.56
N TYR A 515 5.92 -30.42 -8.79
CA TYR A 515 4.86 -31.42 -8.78
C TYR A 515 3.99 -31.36 -10.04
N ALA A 516 3.26 -32.44 -10.29
CA ALA A 516 2.32 -32.52 -11.41
C ALA A 516 1.21 -31.47 -11.29
N GLY A 517 0.98 -30.71 -12.37
CA GLY A 517 0.04 -29.59 -12.38
C GLY A 517 0.62 -28.24 -11.93
N GLN A 518 1.89 -28.19 -11.52
CA GLN A 518 2.60 -26.94 -11.29
C GLN A 518 2.90 -26.25 -12.63
N VAL A 519 2.70 -24.93 -12.69
CA VAL A 519 3.13 -24.12 -13.83
C VAL A 519 4.62 -23.84 -13.66
N VAL A 520 5.43 -24.39 -14.53
CA VAL A 520 6.90 -24.33 -14.48
C VAL A 520 7.50 -23.36 -15.49
N GLY A 521 6.65 -22.72 -16.30
CA GLY A 521 7.09 -21.74 -17.28
C GLY A 521 5.94 -21.17 -18.11
N GLU A 522 6.27 -20.19 -18.94
CA GLU A 522 5.40 -19.59 -19.93
C GLU A 522 5.63 -20.25 -21.30
N HIS A 523 4.54 -20.63 -21.97
CA HIS A 523 4.59 -21.19 -23.31
C HIS A 523 4.66 -20.07 -24.36
N THR A 524 5.33 -20.30 -25.48
CA THR A 524 5.38 -19.33 -26.60
C THR A 524 4.10 -19.26 -27.43
N ARG A 525 3.11 -20.12 -27.16
CA ARG A 525 1.82 -20.18 -27.86
C ARG A 525 0.67 -19.98 -26.86
N GLU A 526 -0.50 -19.66 -27.36
CA GLU A 526 -1.70 -19.39 -26.55
C GLU A 526 -2.17 -20.57 -25.69
N LYS A 527 -2.03 -21.81 -26.17
CA LYS A 527 -2.50 -23.01 -25.46
C LYS A 527 -1.46 -23.53 -24.48
N ASP A 528 -1.93 -24.02 -23.35
CA ASP A 528 -1.10 -24.71 -22.36
C ASP A 528 -0.40 -25.93 -22.96
N LEU A 529 0.83 -26.17 -22.53
CA LEU A 529 1.61 -27.33 -22.90
C LEU A 529 2.03 -28.12 -21.67
N ASN A 530 1.58 -29.36 -21.60
CA ASN A 530 2.04 -30.28 -20.57
C ASN A 530 3.43 -30.85 -20.93
N ILE A 531 4.39 -30.65 -20.04
CA ILE A 531 5.80 -31.03 -20.25
C ILE A 531 6.34 -31.89 -19.12
N ASN A 532 7.37 -32.66 -19.40
CA ASN A 532 8.10 -33.42 -18.39
C ASN A 532 9.56 -32.95 -18.35
N ILE A 533 9.91 -32.19 -17.31
CA ILE A 533 11.26 -31.69 -17.08
C ILE A 533 12.04 -32.49 -16.01
N CYS A 534 11.46 -33.58 -15.50
CA CYS A 534 12.12 -34.46 -14.52
C CYS A 534 12.95 -35.61 -15.18
N LYS A 535 12.90 -35.75 -16.51
CA LYS A 535 13.59 -36.82 -17.21
C LYS A 535 15.10 -36.62 -17.20
N THR A 536 15.82 -37.59 -16.69
CA THR A 536 17.30 -37.67 -16.77
C THR A 536 17.78 -38.17 -18.13
N LYS A 537 19.02 -37.84 -18.50
CA LYS A 537 19.69 -38.38 -19.67
C LYS A 537 19.84 -39.87 -19.49
N LYS A 538 19.30 -40.72 -20.40
CA LYS A 538 19.58 -42.14 -20.38
C LYS A 538 21.06 -42.36 -20.76
N LEU A 539 21.82 -42.98 -19.89
CA LEU A 539 23.20 -43.40 -20.17
C LEU A 539 23.16 -44.52 -21.20
N THR A 540 23.45 -44.21 -22.46
CA THR A 540 23.39 -45.19 -23.56
C THR A 540 24.76 -45.70 -24.04
N ASN A 541 25.90 -45.08 -23.63
CA ASN A 541 27.24 -45.60 -23.97
C ASN A 541 28.33 -44.98 -23.07
N VAL A 542 29.27 -45.82 -22.61
CA VAL A 542 30.41 -45.46 -21.75
C VAL A 542 31.39 -44.48 -22.42
N ARG A 543 31.40 -44.37 -23.74
CA ARG A 543 32.30 -43.47 -24.50
C ARG A 543 31.81 -42.01 -24.60
N ALA A 544 30.56 -41.74 -24.30
CA ALA A 544 30.00 -40.38 -24.34
C ALA A 544 30.05 -39.64 -22.97
N ALA A 545 30.57 -40.28 -21.92
CA ALA A 545 30.66 -39.69 -20.57
C ALA A 545 31.77 -38.62 -20.44
N GLY A 546 32.60 -38.44 -21.47
CA GLY A 546 33.74 -37.49 -21.42
C GLY A 546 33.50 -36.09 -21.96
N SER A 547 32.32 -35.80 -22.52
CA SER A 547 31.99 -34.48 -23.05
C SER A 547 30.59 -34.04 -22.57
N ASP A 548 30.42 -33.89 -21.25
CA ASP A 548 29.28 -33.10 -20.76
C ASP A 548 29.60 -31.63 -21.01
N GLU A 549 29.19 -31.14 -22.19
CA GLU A 549 29.08 -29.70 -22.41
C GLU A 549 28.27 -29.10 -21.26
N LYS A 550 28.83 -28.10 -20.61
CA LYS A 550 28.15 -27.36 -19.54
C LYS A 550 26.87 -26.77 -20.15
N ILE A 551 25.73 -27.35 -19.82
CA ILE A 551 24.42 -26.83 -20.25
C ILE A 551 24.22 -25.51 -19.55
N VAL A 552 24.26 -24.41 -20.30
CA VAL A 552 23.94 -23.06 -19.80
C VAL A 552 22.49 -22.78 -20.14
N LEU A 553 21.65 -22.70 -19.11
CA LEU A 553 20.24 -22.33 -19.25
C LEU A 553 20.10 -20.81 -19.02
N PRO A 554 19.16 -20.15 -19.72
CA PRO A 554 18.75 -18.81 -19.34
C PRO A 554 18.27 -18.79 -17.88
N PRO A 555 18.48 -17.70 -17.14
CA PRO A 555 17.99 -17.60 -15.76
C PRO A 555 16.47 -17.74 -15.72
N ALA A 556 15.95 -18.42 -14.70
CA ALA A 556 14.53 -18.56 -14.47
C ALA A 556 13.89 -17.19 -14.16
N ILE A 557 12.68 -16.98 -14.66
CA ILE A 557 11.88 -15.81 -14.30
C ILE A 557 11.37 -16.03 -12.87
N LYS A 558 11.77 -15.15 -11.95
CA LYS A 558 11.28 -15.16 -10.56
C LYS A 558 10.31 -14.00 -10.37
N PHE A 559 9.09 -14.31 -10.04
CA PHE A 559 8.05 -13.32 -9.78
C PHE A 559 8.09 -12.86 -8.32
N SER A 560 7.87 -11.59 -8.09
CA SER A 560 7.36 -11.09 -6.80
C SER A 560 5.92 -11.59 -6.59
N LEU A 561 5.38 -11.46 -5.38
CA LEU A 561 4.00 -11.87 -5.11
C LEU A 561 3.01 -11.11 -5.99
N GLU A 562 3.19 -9.79 -6.11
CA GLU A 562 2.35 -8.93 -6.94
C GLU A 562 2.40 -9.37 -8.41
N GLU A 563 3.59 -9.56 -8.96
CA GLU A 563 3.75 -10.03 -10.34
C GLU A 563 3.11 -11.40 -10.57
N ALA A 564 3.20 -12.31 -9.61
CA ALA A 564 2.57 -13.62 -9.70
C ALA A 564 1.03 -13.51 -9.71
N LEU A 565 0.46 -12.65 -8.84
CA LEU A 565 -0.98 -12.40 -8.76
C LEU A 565 -1.53 -11.73 -10.04
N GLU A 566 -0.74 -10.86 -10.66
CA GLU A 566 -1.09 -10.22 -11.93
C GLU A 566 -0.93 -11.17 -13.13
N TYR A 567 0.00 -12.13 -13.04
CA TYR A 567 0.34 -13.06 -14.11
C TYR A 567 -0.68 -14.19 -14.25
N ILE A 568 -1.21 -14.75 -13.15
CA ILE A 568 -2.07 -15.92 -13.15
C ILE A 568 -3.38 -15.69 -13.92
N GLN A 569 -3.88 -16.78 -14.54
CA GLN A 569 -5.18 -16.85 -15.20
C GLN A 569 -6.27 -17.37 -14.25
N GLU A 570 -7.53 -17.39 -14.72
CA GLU A 570 -8.68 -17.81 -13.91
C GLU A 570 -8.62 -19.27 -13.46
N ASP A 571 -7.93 -20.12 -14.24
CA ASP A 571 -7.71 -21.55 -13.97
C ASP A 571 -6.42 -21.82 -13.18
N GLU A 572 -5.74 -20.77 -12.69
CA GLU A 572 -4.48 -20.83 -11.96
C GLU A 572 -4.61 -20.28 -10.54
N LEU A 573 -3.75 -20.78 -9.66
CA LEU A 573 -3.59 -20.30 -8.28
C LEU A 573 -2.10 -20.03 -8.01
N VAL A 574 -1.84 -19.10 -7.09
CA VAL A 574 -0.52 -18.94 -6.47
C VAL A 574 -0.52 -19.69 -5.15
N GLU A 575 0.33 -20.69 -5.03
CA GLU A 575 0.66 -21.35 -3.77
C GLU A 575 1.70 -20.52 -3.04
N VAL A 576 1.38 -20.07 -1.83
CA VAL A 576 2.23 -19.23 -0.99
C VAL A 576 2.58 -20.00 0.28
N THR A 577 3.86 -20.19 0.51
CA THR A 577 4.40 -20.84 1.72
C THR A 577 5.51 -19.94 2.30
N PRO A 578 5.98 -20.16 3.53
CA PRO A 578 7.03 -19.33 4.13
C PRO A 578 8.27 -19.12 3.25
N HIS A 579 8.72 -20.15 2.54
CA HIS A 579 9.96 -20.10 1.75
C HIS A 579 9.73 -20.14 0.23
N TYR A 580 8.55 -20.57 -0.23
CA TYR A 580 8.30 -20.79 -1.66
C TYR A 580 7.04 -20.11 -2.13
N MET A 581 7.07 -19.69 -3.38
CA MET A 581 5.91 -19.21 -4.12
C MET A 581 5.88 -19.96 -5.46
N ARG A 582 4.76 -20.62 -5.75
CA ARG A 582 4.59 -21.45 -6.94
C ARG A 582 3.27 -21.14 -7.61
N ILE A 583 3.28 -21.08 -8.94
CA ILE A 583 2.05 -20.99 -9.72
C ILE A 583 1.61 -22.42 -10.07
N ARG A 584 0.31 -22.69 -10.00
CA ARG A 584 -0.24 -24.02 -10.32
C ARG A 584 -1.60 -23.91 -10.98
N LYS A 585 -2.00 -24.95 -11.70
CA LYS A 585 -3.38 -25.10 -12.17
C LYS A 585 -4.31 -25.48 -11.02
N ILE A 586 -5.57 -24.99 -11.06
CA ILE A 586 -6.62 -25.41 -10.10
C ILE A 586 -6.81 -26.91 -10.16
N LEU A 587 -6.98 -27.45 -11.37
CA LEU A 587 -7.05 -28.88 -11.64
C LEU A 587 -5.66 -29.41 -11.96
N LEU A 588 -5.07 -30.21 -11.07
CA LEU A 588 -3.72 -30.74 -11.24
C LEU A 588 -3.66 -31.84 -12.32
N ASP A 589 -4.72 -32.67 -12.42
CA ASP A 589 -4.80 -33.75 -13.40
C ASP A 589 -5.01 -33.21 -14.83
N PRO A 590 -4.13 -33.56 -15.80
CA PRO A 590 -4.26 -33.16 -17.20
C PRO A 590 -5.57 -33.59 -17.86
N LEU A 591 -6.07 -34.79 -17.50
CA LEU A 591 -7.32 -35.30 -18.06
C LEU A 591 -8.54 -34.56 -17.54
N ALA A 592 -8.51 -34.15 -16.26
CA ALA A 592 -9.56 -33.31 -15.68
C ALA A 592 -9.60 -31.93 -16.34
N ARG A 593 -8.43 -31.31 -16.61
CA ARG A 593 -8.36 -30.02 -17.33
C ARG A 593 -8.94 -30.13 -18.74
N LYS A 594 -8.60 -31.19 -19.47
CA LYS A 594 -9.12 -31.39 -20.84
C LYS A 594 -10.64 -31.54 -20.87
N ARG A 595 -11.21 -32.31 -19.92
CA ARG A 595 -12.67 -32.49 -19.82
C ARG A 595 -13.39 -31.17 -19.46
N ASN A 596 -12.76 -30.34 -18.65
CA ASN A 596 -13.34 -29.05 -18.26
C ASN A 596 -13.38 -28.09 -19.46
N SER A 597 -12.30 -28.01 -20.24
CA SER A 597 -12.25 -27.17 -21.44
C SER A 597 -13.25 -27.61 -22.53
N GLU A 598 -13.50 -28.93 -22.68
CA GLU A 598 -14.51 -29.47 -23.62
C GLU A 598 -15.95 -29.22 -23.18
N ASN A 599 -16.19 -28.85 -21.90
CA ASN A 599 -17.52 -28.51 -21.39
C ASN A 599 -17.81 -26.98 -21.43
N GLU A 600 -16.80 -26.16 -21.64
CA GLU A 600 -16.89 -24.71 -21.73
C GLU A 600 -17.01 -24.21 -23.19
N ASP A 601 -16.61 -25.03 -24.20
CA ASP A 601 -16.85 -24.84 -25.62
C ASP A 601 -18.24 -25.40 -26.03
#